data_cb3a0abec9b629ad655a1fcba2ee8c93
#
_entry.id   cb3a0abec9b629ad655a1fcba2ee8c93
#
_cell.length_a   1.000
_cell.length_b   1.000
_cell.length_c   1.000
_cell.angle_alpha   90.00
_cell.angle_beta   90.00
_cell.angle_gamma   90.00
#
_symmetry.space_group_name_H-M   'P 1'
#
loop_
_entity.id
_entity.type
_entity.pdbx_description
1 polymer ?
#
loop_
_entity_poly.entity_id
_entity_poly.type
_entity_poly.pdbx_seq_one_letter_code
_entity_poly.pdbx_strand_id
1 'polypeptide(L)'
;MDSVVFESVRKVFRHRPALFNWLGRERGGETIALKDVSFSAARAEVLALLGPNGSGKTTTLKLISTMLLPDAGTLRVGGFDTRRDAGQVRRQVGIAIASERSFFPRLSARENLDFFAALDEVSRRERRQRIAEVLAGTGLEEHADTLVMKFSSGMYQRLGIARALVKRPNVLLLDEPTRSMDAATTAHFWTTIRALARQQTAVLLATHNFAEAAAVADRLLVLHRGELLADRPLREGESADALRAFYFRMTGEIDEALVRV
;
A
#
# COMPACT_ATOMS: atom_id res chain seq x y z
N MET A 1 -17.36 -8.30 8.70
CA MET A 1 -17.81 -7.15 7.88
C MET A 1 -16.59 -6.64 7.14
N ASP A 2 -16.68 -6.53 5.83
CA ASP A 2 -15.53 -6.20 5.00
C ASP A 2 -15.11 -4.74 5.19
N SER A 3 -13.80 -4.51 5.31
CA SER A 3 -13.22 -3.17 5.45
C SER A 3 -13.07 -2.47 4.10
N VAL A 4 -12.85 -3.26 3.04
CA VAL A 4 -12.73 -2.77 1.66
C VAL A 4 -13.56 -3.68 0.75
N VAL A 5 -14.33 -3.10 -0.18
CA VAL A 5 -15.15 -3.86 -1.15
C VAL A 5 -14.98 -3.24 -2.53
N PHE A 6 -14.46 -4.02 -3.46
CA PHE A 6 -14.38 -3.72 -4.89
C PHE A 6 -15.47 -4.50 -5.63
N GLU A 7 -16.29 -3.79 -6.42
CA GLU A 7 -17.34 -4.37 -7.26
C GLU A 7 -17.15 -3.87 -8.67
N SER A 8 -16.64 -4.70 -9.58
CA SER A 8 -16.42 -4.42 -11.00
C SER A 8 -15.66 -3.10 -11.26
N VAL A 9 -14.60 -2.87 -10.48
CA VAL A 9 -13.87 -1.60 -10.54
C VAL A 9 -12.97 -1.54 -11.76
N ARG A 10 -13.14 -0.48 -12.54
CA ARG A 10 -12.31 -0.17 -13.71
C ARG A 10 -11.59 1.17 -13.53
N LYS A 11 -10.32 1.24 -13.97
CA LYS A 11 -9.51 2.45 -14.00
C LYS A 11 -8.75 2.59 -15.30
N VAL A 12 -8.90 3.75 -15.97
CA VAL A 12 -8.26 4.09 -17.24
C VAL A 12 -7.48 5.40 -17.09
N PHE A 13 -6.24 5.41 -17.52
CA PHE A 13 -5.46 6.64 -17.65
C PHE A 13 -5.43 7.09 -19.10
N ARG A 14 -5.86 8.33 -19.37
CA ARG A 14 -5.83 8.95 -20.68
C ARG A 14 -4.61 9.83 -20.81
N HIS A 15 -3.72 9.48 -21.72
CA HIS A 15 -2.55 10.28 -22.04
C HIS A 15 -2.94 11.36 -23.02
N ARG A 16 -2.90 12.64 -22.60
CA ARG A 16 -3.03 13.76 -23.54
C ARG A 16 -1.70 13.88 -24.29
N PRO A 17 -1.70 14.02 -25.64
CA PRO A 17 -0.49 14.36 -26.36
C PRO A 17 0.10 15.66 -25.82
N ALA A 18 1.43 15.71 -25.66
CA ALA A 18 2.10 16.93 -25.21
C ALA A 18 1.77 18.07 -26.18
N LEU A 19 1.53 19.28 -25.66
CA LEU A 19 1.12 20.47 -26.44
C LEU A 19 2.09 20.84 -27.57
N PHE A 20 3.31 20.31 -27.58
CA PHE A 20 4.35 20.56 -28.60
C PHE A 20 4.36 19.56 -29.78
N ASN A 21 3.52 18.52 -29.78
CA ASN A 21 3.47 17.51 -30.85
C ASN A 21 2.43 17.82 -31.95
N TRP A 22 2.25 19.08 -32.32
CA TRP A 22 1.35 19.42 -33.43
C TRP A 22 1.88 18.95 -34.80
N LEU A 23 3.15 18.54 -34.90
CA LEU A 23 3.80 18.00 -36.12
C LEU A 23 3.84 16.46 -36.17
N GLY A 24 3.50 15.74 -35.10
CA GLY A 24 3.52 14.27 -35.07
C GLY A 24 2.15 13.70 -34.67
N ARG A 25 1.62 12.78 -35.50
CA ARG A 25 0.37 12.02 -35.27
C ARG A 25 0.48 11.01 -34.10
N GLU A 26 0.90 11.41 -32.93
CA GLU A 26 0.72 10.56 -31.75
C GLU A 26 -0.72 10.69 -31.26
N ARG A 27 -1.54 9.69 -31.59
CA ARG A 27 -2.86 9.50 -31.00
C ARG A 27 -2.70 9.35 -29.50
N GLY A 28 -3.37 10.18 -28.71
CA GLY A 28 -3.42 10.01 -27.26
C GLY A 28 -3.79 8.57 -26.93
N GLY A 29 -2.91 7.88 -26.17
CA GLY A 29 -3.11 6.49 -25.77
C GLY A 29 -3.97 6.40 -24.53
N GLU A 30 -4.76 5.33 -24.38
CA GLU A 30 -5.40 4.95 -23.12
C GLU A 30 -4.63 3.78 -22.51
N THR A 31 -4.32 3.86 -21.22
CA THR A 31 -3.78 2.74 -20.45
C THR A 31 -4.83 2.28 -19.45
N ILE A 32 -5.31 1.05 -19.59
CA ILE A 32 -6.24 0.44 -18.65
C ILE A 32 -5.42 -0.12 -17.49
N ALA A 33 -5.51 0.51 -16.34
CA ALA A 33 -4.79 0.09 -15.14
C ALA A 33 -5.52 -1.00 -14.33
N LEU A 34 -6.85 -0.99 -14.33
CA LEU A 34 -7.68 -2.05 -13.78
C LEU A 34 -8.84 -2.34 -14.72
N LYS A 35 -9.10 -3.65 -14.94
CA LYS A 35 -10.12 -4.17 -15.84
C LYS A 35 -11.14 -4.98 -15.03
N ASP A 36 -12.19 -4.31 -14.58
CA ASP A 36 -13.33 -5.00 -13.94
C ASP A 36 -12.95 -5.86 -12.72
N VAL A 37 -12.14 -5.28 -11.81
CA VAL A 37 -11.60 -5.98 -10.65
C VAL A 37 -12.63 -6.02 -9.53
N SER A 38 -12.87 -7.22 -8.96
CA SER A 38 -13.77 -7.44 -7.82
C SER A 38 -13.08 -8.28 -6.75
N PHE A 39 -13.04 -7.78 -5.52
CA PHE A 39 -12.58 -8.49 -4.31
C PHE A 39 -13.04 -7.75 -3.06
N SER A 40 -12.90 -8.39 -1.90
CA SER A 40 -13.05 -7.70 -0.61
C SER A 40 -11.83 -7.94 0.28
N ALA A 41 -11.63 -7.07 1.29
CA ALA A 41 -10.68 -7.29 2.37
C ALA A 41 -11.40 -7.18 3.71
N ALA A 42 -11.24 -8.19 4.56
CA ALA A 42 -11.88 -8.25 5.86
C ALA A 42 -11.11 -7.44 6.93
N ARG A 43 -11.74 -7.20 8.07
CA ARG A 43 -11.04 -6.73 9.28
C ARG A 43 -10.10 -7.82 9.79
N ALA A 44 -9.03 -7.41 10.44
CA ALA A 44 -8.02 -8.32 10.99
C ALA A 44 -7.34 -9.23 9.94
N GLU A 45 -7.39 -8.87 8.67
CA GLU A 45 -6.79 -9.59 7.55
C GLU A 45 -5.58 -8.84 7.00
N VAL A 46 -4.52 -9.57 6.70
CA VAL A 46 -3.39 -9.09 5.89
C VAL A 46 -3.53 -9.67 4.49
N LEU A 47 -3.94 -8.83 3.55
CA LEU A 47 -4.17 -9.18 2.15
C LEU A 47 -2.98 -8.73 1.30
N ALA A 48 -2.26 -9.66 0.67
CA ALA A 48 -1.17 -9.35 -0.23
C ALA A 48 -1.65 -9.25 -1.68
N LEU A 49 -1.33 -8.13 -2.33
CA LEU A 49 -1.50 -7.93 -3.78
C LEU A 49 -0.16 -8.22 -4.45
N LEU A 50 -0.03 -9.38 -5.07
CA LEU A 50 1.13 -9.78 -5.85
C LEU A 50 0.96 -9.45 -7.33
N GLY A 51 2.05 -9.05 -7.96
CA GLY A 51 2.10 -8.79 -9.41
C GLY A 51 3.34 -8.02 -9.82
N PRO A 52 3.69 -7.99 -11.12
CA PRO A 52 4.83 -7.25 -11.63
C PRO A 52 4.57 -5.73 -11.59
N ASN A 53 5.59 -4.95 -11.91
CA ASN A 53 5.43 -3.52 -12.10
C ASN A 53 4.42 -3.25 -13.23
N GLY A 54 3.50 -2.30 -12.99
CA GLY A 54 2.43 -1.99 -13.95
C GLY A 54 1.21 -2.92 -13.91
N SER A 55 1.15 -3.92 -13.02
CA SER A 55 -0.02 -4.82 -12.92
C SER A 55 -1.29 -4.16 -12.35
N GLY A 56 -1.17 -2.97 -11.72
CA GLY A 56 -2.29 -2.26 -11.12
C GLY A 56 -2.25 -2.15 -9.59
N LYS A 57 -1.26 -2.74 -8.89
CA LYS A 57 -1.17 -2.75 -7.42
C LYS A 57 -1.24 -1.35 -6.78
N THR A 58 -0.31 -0.46 -7.15
CA THR A 58 -0.29 0.93 -6.65
C THR A 58 -1.56 1.69 -7.03
N THR A 59 -2.14 1.42 -8.21
CA THR A 59 -3.42 2.00 -8.63
C THR A 59 -4.56 1.55 -7.72
N THR A 60 -4.59 0.27 -7.35
CA THR A 60 -5.57 -0.29 -6.39
C THR A 60 -5.47 0.42 -5.05
N LEU A 61 -4.26 0.57 -4.48
CA LEU A 61 -4.07 1.29 -3.22
C LEU A 61 -4.48 2.77 -3.32
N LYS A 62 -4.15 3.45 -4.42
CA LYS A 62 -4.56 4.85 -4.65
C LYS A 62 -6.06 5.03 -4.80
N LEU A 63 -6.77 4.06 -5.35
CA LEU A 63 -8.24 4.06 -5.41
C LEU A 63 -8.86 3.90 -4.01
N ILE A 64 -8.36 2.97 -3.20
CA ILE A 64 -8.83 2.76 -1.82
C ILE A 64 -8.63 4.03 -0.98
N SER A 65 -7.49 4.71 -1.13
CA SER A 65 -7.17 5.93 -0.40
C SER A 65 -7.86 7.20 -0.92
N THR A 66 -8.67 7.09 -1.97
CA THR A 66 -9.31 8.23 -2.67
C THR A 66 -8.34 9.21 -3.35
N MET A 67 -7.06 8.85 -3.49
CA MET A 67 -6.11 9.62 -4.32
C MET A 67 -6.45 9.53 -5.80
N LEU A 68 -7.12 8.45 -6.19
CA LEU A 68 -7.75 8.24 -7.50
C LEU A 68 -9.20 7.83 -7.30
N LEU A 69 -10.04 8.11 -8.29
CA LEU A 69 -11.42 7.61 -8.32
C LEU A 69 -11.57 6.57 -9.43
N PRO A 70 -12.40 5.54 -9.23
CA PRO A 70 -12.69 4.56 -10.27
C PRO A 70 -13.46 5.21 -11.43
N ASP A 71 -13.24 4.76 -12.67
CA ASP A 71 -13.99 5.24 -13.83
C ASP A 71 -15.33 4.48 -13.98
N ALA A 72 -15.37 3.20 -13.58
CA ALA A 72 -16.58 2.38 -13.47
C ALA A 72 -16.53 1.46 -12.25
N GLY A 73 -17.65 0.84 -11.91
CA GLY A 73 -17.80 -0.01 -10.74
C GLY A 73 -17.99 0.77 -9.44
N THR A 74 -18.05 0.04 -8.31
CA THR A 74 -18.23 0.58 -6.97
C THR A 74 -17.05 0.21 -6.09
N LEU A 75 -16.56 1.18 -5.30
CA LEU A 75 -15.54 0.98 -4.30
C LEU A 75 -15.98 1.55 -2.96
N ARG A 76 -16.05 0.69 -1.95
CA ARG A 76 -16.40 1.09 -0.58
C ARG A 76 -15.28 0.76 0.39
N VAL A 77 -15.08 1.64 1.37
CA VAL A 77 -14.11 1.49 2.46
C VAL A 77 -14.79 1.80 3.79
N GLY A 78 -14.81 0.83 4.70
CA GLY A 78 -15.52 0.96 5.97
C GLY A 78 -17.03 1.25 5.80
N GLY A 79 -17.63 0.78 4.70
CA GLY A 79 -19.02 1.01 4.33
C GLY A 79 -19.27 2.32 3.55
N PHE A 80 -18.27 3.21 3.43
CA PHE A 80 -18.38 4.51 2.73
C PHE A 80 -17.95 4.39 1.26
N ASP A 81 -18.71 5.00 0.36
CA ASP A 81 -18.40 5.08 -1.07
C ASP A 81 -17.26 6.07 -1.34
N THR A 82 -16.22 5.65 -2.08
CA THR A 82 -15.03 6.48 -2.33
C THR A 82 -15.29 7.73 -3.15
N ARG A 83 -16.36 7.77 -3.95
CA ARG A 83 -16.74 8.96 -4.74
C ARG A 83 -17.58 9.95 -3.93
N ARG A 84 -18.52 9.44 -3.11
CA ARG A 84 -19.48 10.27 -2.38
C ARG A 84 -18.97 10.71 -1.03
N ASP A 85 -18.27 9.81 -0.33
CA ASP A 85 -17.89 9.96 1.07
C ASP A 85 -16.36 10.00 1.25
N ALA A 86 -15.63 10.56 0.29
CA ALA A 86 -14.16 10.55 0.27
C ALA A 86 -13.52 11.07 1.58
N GLY A 87 -14.16 12.04 2.25
CA GLY A 87 -13.70 12.54 3.56
C GLY A 87 -13.76 11.47 4.65
N GLN A 88 -14.86 10.69 4.71
CA GLN A 88 -15.01 9.60 5.68
C GLN A 88 -14.03 8.45 5.39
N VAL A 89 -13.83 8.13 4.10
CA VAL A 89 -12.83 7.12 3.69
C VAL A 89 -11.43 7.54 4.14
N ARG A 90 -11.00 8.79 3.86
CA ARG A 90 -9.65 9.27 4.24
C ARG A 90 -9.40 9.25 5.75
N ARG A 91 -10.42 9.44 6.58
CA ARG A 91 -10.29 9.32 8.04
C ARG A 91 -9.95 7.89 8.48
N GLN A 92 -10.37 6.88 7.73
CA GLN A 92 -10.18 5.46 8.08
C GLN A 92 -8.94 4.83 7.46
N VAL A 93 -8.35 5.46 6.43
CA VAL A 93 -7.27 4.87 5.64
C VAL A 93 -5.94 5.51 5.98
N GLY A 94 -4.96 4.71 6.41
CA GLY A 94 -3.54 5.05 6.41
C GLY A 94 -2.87 4.52 5.16
N ILE A 95 -2.02 5.32 4.51
CA ILE A 95 -1.30 4.89 3.31
C ILE A 95 0.17 5.26 3.38
N ALA A 96 1.05 4.31 3.04
CA ALA A 96 2.48 4.52 2.86
C ALA A 96 2.90 4.02 1.49
N ILE A 97 3.31 4.94 0.62
CA ILE A 97 3.82 4.66 -0.74
C ILE A 97 5.31 4.94 -0.75
N ALA A 98 6.13 3.97 -1.18
CA ALA A 98 7.59 4.07 -1.16
C ALA A 98 8.16 5.25 -1.98
N SER A 99 7.47 5.69 -3.03
CA SER A 99 7.90 6.79 -3.90
C SER A 99 7.45 8.18 -3.42
N GLU A 100 6.66 8.27 -2.34
CA GLU A 100 6.11 9.54 -1.87
C GLU A 100 7.15 10.32 -1.05
N ARG A 101 7.48 11.54 -1.49
CA ARG A 101 8.36 12.46 -0.79
C ARG A 101 7.56 13.67 -0.31
N SER A 102 6.82 13.51 0.77
CA SER A 102 5.88 14.53 1.26
C SER A 102 6.26 15.16 2.58
N PHE A 103 7.44 14.82 3.14
CA PHE A 103 7.89 15.38 4.41
C PHE A 103 8.64 16.70 4.22
N PHE A 104 8.56 17.56 5.25
CA PHE A 104 9.30 18.81 5.34
C PHE A 104 10.77 18.52 5.74
N PRO A 105 11.76 18.76 4.86
CA PRO A 105 13.13 18.33 5.10
C PRO A 105 13.80 19.02 6.30
N ARG A 106 13.36 20.24 6.63
CA ARG A 106 13.90 21.07 7.72
C ARG A 106 13.19 20.87 9.06
N LEU A 107 12.20 20.00 9.11
CA LEU A 107 11.57 19.55 10.35
C LEU A 107 12.14 18.19 10.75
N SER A 108 12.15 17.90 12.06
CA SER A 108 12.45 16.57 12.59
C SER A 108 11.36 15.56 12.24
N ALA A 109 11.62 14.27 12.48
CA ALA A 109 10.61 13.23 12.31
C ALA A 109 9.38 13.48 13.19
N ARG A 110 9.60 13.83 14.46
CA ARG A 110 8.56 14.16 15.43
C ARG A 110 7.71 15.35 14.98
N GLU A 111 8.33 16.44 14.53
CA GLU A 111 7.63 17.64 14.06
C GLU A 111 6.83 17.37 12.79
N ASN A 112 7.37 16.59 11.85
CA ASN A 112 6.62 16.14 10.68
C ASN A 112 5.38 15.32 11.08
N LEU A 113 5.54 14.36 11.98
CA LEU A 113 4.42 13.53 12.46
C LEU A 113 3.39 14.37 13.22
N ASP A 114 3.79 15.36 14.02
CA ASP A 114 2.85 16.26 14.72
C ASP A 114 2.04 17.10 13.72
N PHE A 115 2.70 17.61 12.68
CA PHE A 115 2.03 18.32 11.60
C PHE A 115 0.97 17.47 10.90
N PHE A 116 1.34 16.24 10.46
CA PHE A 116 0.40 15.36 9.77
C PHE A 116 -0.70 14.84 10.71
N ALA A 117 -0.38 14.55 11.96
CA ALA A 117 -1.37 14.16 12.96
C ALA A 117 -2.39 15.28 13.21
N ALA A 118 -1.95 16.55 13.14
CA ALA A 118 -2.86 17.70 13.22
C ALA A 118 -3.79 17.78 12.01
N LEU A 119 -3.28 17.55 10.80
CA LEU A 119 -4.09 17.50 9.57
C LEU A 119 -5.10 16.34 9.58
N ASP A 120 -4.72 15.19 10.16
CA ASP A 120 -5.59 14.04 10.34
C ASP A 120 -6.53 14.17 11.56
N GLU A 121 -6.69 15.37 12.12
CA GLU A 121 -7.60 15.72 13.23
C GLU A 121 -7.31 14.93 14.54
N VAL A 122 -6.09 14.38 14.71
CA VAL A 122 -5.68 13.75 15.96
C VAL A 122 -5.63 14.80 17.07
N SER A 123 -6.28 14.55 18.19
CA SER A 123 -6.36 15.51 19.29
C SER A 123 -4.96 15.85 19.85
N ARG A 124 -4.73 17.12 20.20
CA ARG A 124 -3.44 17.59 20.75
C ARG A 124 -2.99 16.79 21.97
N ARG A 125 -3.96 16.29 22.77
CA ARG A 125 -3.70 15.50 23.97
C ARG A 125 -3.11 14.13 23.61
N GLU A 126 -3.56 13.51 22.52
CA GLU A 126 -3.15 12.15 22.12
C GLU A 126 -1.93 12.16 21.23
N ARG A 127 -1.67 13.25 20.47
CA ARG A 127 -0.61 13.28 19.44
C ARG A 127 0.76 12.89 19.98
N ARG A 128 1.17 13.44 21.11
CA ARG A 128 2.49 13.16 21.70
C ARG A 128 2.69 11.66 21.96
N GLN A 129 1.70 11.02 22.56
CA GLN A 129 1.75 9.59 22.83
C GLN A 129 1.74 8.76 21.53
N ARG A 130 0.83 9.05 20.60
CA ARG A 130 0.73 8.34 19.32
C ARG A 130 2.00 8.46 18.49
N ILE A 131 2.62 9.64 18.46
CA ILE A 131 3.89 9.88 17.76
C ILE A 131 5.00 9.03 18.38
N ALA A 132 5.11 8.94 19.69
CA ALA A 132 6.09 8.09 20.34
C ALA A 132 5.86 6.61 20.02
N GLU A 133 4.61 6.14 20.07
CA GLU A 133 4.24 4.77 19.73
C GLU A 133 4.62 4.40 18.28
N VAL A 134 4.31 5.27 17.29
CA VAL A 134 4.60 4.95 15.89
C VAL A 134 6.09 5.08 15.57
N LEU A 135 6.82 5.99 16.21
CA LEU A 135 8.29 6.08 16.07
C LEU A 135 8.98 4.83 16.60
N ALA A 136 8.58 4.34 17.78
CA ALA A 136 9.10 3.09 18.34
C ALA A 136 8.73 1.89 17.45
N GLY A 137 7.45 1.78 17.04
CA GLY A 137 6.97 0.69 16.19
C GLY A 137 7.61 0.63 14.79
N THR A 138 8.18 1.75 14.31
CA THR A 138 8.89 1.82 13.02
C THR A 138 10.42 1.89 13.18
N GLY A 139 10.95 1.76 14.40
CA GLY A 139 12.40 1.79 14.69
C GLY A 139 13.03 3.16 14.40
N LEU A 140 12.28 4.25 14.63
CA LEU A 140 12.74 5.64 14.47
C LEU A 140 12.84 6.42 15.80
N GLU A 141 12.72 5.74 16.93
CA GLU A 141 12.70 6.38 18.25
C GLU A 141 13.96 7.21 18.51
N GLU A 142 15.16 6.65 18.26
CA GLU A 142 16.44 7.36 18.42
C GLU A 142 16.63 8.51 17.42
N HIS A 143 15.87 8.52 16.34
CA HIS A 143 15.92 9.53 15.28
C HIS A 143 14.73 10.51 15.34
N ALA A 144 13.94 10.48 16.41
CA ALA A 144 12.73 11.29 16.55
C ALA A 144 12.98 12.80 16.33
N ASP A 145 14.09 13.30 16.84
CA ASP A 145 14.46 14.72 16.78
C ASP A 145 15.51 15.03 15.68
N THR A 146 15.82 14.03 14.82
CA THR A 146 16.69 14.21 13.65
C THR A 146 15.91 14.85 12.49
N LEU A 147 16.51 15.87 11.83
CA LEU A 147 15.92 16.51 10.66
C LEU A 147 15.77 15.52 9.51
N VAL A 148 14.62 15.53 8.84
CA VAL A 148 14.31 14.57 7.76
C VAL A 148 15.27 14.68 6.57
N MET A 149 15.88 15.85 6.34
CA MET A 149 16.92 16.00 5.31
C MET A 149 18.16 15.12 5.53
N LYS A 150 18.37 14.61 6.74
CA LYS A 150 19.48 13.69 7.09
C LYS A 150 19.08 12.22 7.04
N PHE A 151 17.83 11.91 6.68
CA PHE A 151 17.33 10.53 6.65
C PHE A 151 17.88 9.76 5.47
N SER A 152 18.25 8.50 5.71
CA SER A 152 18.44 7.52 4.65
C SER A 152 17.10 7.19 3.96
N SER A 153 17.16 6.55 2.78
CA SER A 153 15.94 6.12 2.08
C SER A 153 15.07 5.18 2.94
N GLY A 154 15.70 4.26 3.69
CA GLY A 154 14.99 3.37 4.60
C GLY A 154 14.36 4.11 5.80
N MET A 155 15.04 5.09 6.38
CA MET A 155 14.47 5.92 7.44
C MET A 155 13.29 6.75 6.93
N TYR A 156 13.41 7.30 5.72
CA TYR A 156 12.33 8.06 5.07
C TYR A 156 11.09 7.18 4.83
N GLN A 157 11.30 5.94 4.37
CA GLN A 157 10.23 4.98 4.16
C GLN A 157 9.54 4.59 5.48
N ARG A 158 10.31 4.32 6.54
CA ARG A 158 9.78 4.05 7.88
C ARG A 158 8.99 5.23 8.44
N LEU A 159 9.41 6.46 8.19
CA LEU A 159 8.66 7.66 8.55
C LEU A 159 7.32 7.75 7.80
N GLY A 160 7.27 7.35 6.52
CA GLY A 160 6.04 7.24 5.75
C GLY A 160 5.04 6.26 6.37
N ILE A 161 5.53 5.13 6.87
CA ILE A 161 4.72 4.15 7.59
C ILE A 161 4.25 4.71 8.93
N ALA A 162 5.13 5.37 9.71
CA ALA A 162 4.76 6.02 10.97
C ALA A 162 3.65 7.06 10.76
N ARG A 163 3.74 7.86 9.69
CA ARG A 163 2.68 8.80 9.29
C ARG A 163 1.35 8.11 9.01
N ALA A 164 1.38 6.99 8.27
CA ALA A 164 0.17 6.22 7.96
C ALA A 164 -0.52 5.67 9.22
N LEU A 165 0.26 5.35 10.25
CA LEU A 165 -0.19 4.74 11.50
C LEU A 165 -0.66 5.74 12.56
N VAL A 166 -0.19 6.99 12.54
CA VAL A 166 -0.41 7.97 13.63
C VAL A 166 -1.88 8.23 13.94
N LYS A 167 -2.75 8.10 12.96
CA LYS A 167 -4.21 8.26 13.11
C LYS A 167 -4.95 6.98 13.52
N ARG A 168 -4.24 5.85 13.71
CA ARG A 168 -4.81 4.53 14.03
C ARG A 168 -5.87 4.11 12.99
N PRO A 169 -5.47 3.91 11.73
CA PRO A 169 -6.41 3.64 10.65
C PRO A 169 -7.09 2.28 10.80
N ASN A 170 -8.35 2.18 10.32
CA ASN A 170 -9.05 0.89 10.18
C ASN A 170 -8.55 0.07 8.98
N VAL A 171 -7.98 0.76 7.96
CA VAL A 171 -7.39 0.17 6.76
C VAL A 171 -6.00 0.75 6.56
N LEU A 172 -4.98 -0.10 6.54
CA LEU A 172 -3.60 0.27 6.29
C LEU A 172 -3.16 -0.21 4.90
N LEU A 173 -2.68 0.71 4.08
CA LEU A 173 -2.23 0.45 2.72
C LEU A 173 -0.72 0.63 2.64
N LEU A 174 -0.02 -0.41 2.20
CA LEU A 174 1.44 -0.47 2.13
C LEU A 174 1.87 -0.81 0.70
N ASP A 175 2.67 0.07 0.08
CA ASP A 175 3.24 -0.16 -1.26
C ASP A 175 4.74 -0.39 -1.16
N GLU A 176 5.20 -1.64 -1.38
CA GLU A 176 6.61 -2.07 -1.30
C GLU A 176 7.30 -1.65 0.02
N PRO A 177 6.72 -1.91 1.21
CA PRO A 177 7.11 -1.26 2.46
C PRO A 177 8.49 -1.64 2.96
N THR A 178 9.05 -2.79 2.57
CA THR A 178 10.35 -3.27 3.09
C THR A 178 11.50 -3.11 2.10
N ARG A 179 11.26 -2.50 0.93
CA ARG A 179 12.24 -2.39 -0.16
C ARG A 179 13.61 -1.83 0.26
N SER A 180 13.65 -0.97 1.27
CA SER A 180 14.88 -0.30 1.75
C SER A 180 15.19 -0.64 3.21
N MET A 181 14.67 -1.77 3.72
CA MET A 181 14.91 -2.25 5.08
C MET A 181 15.89 -3.43 5.07
N ASP A 182 16.74 -3.51 6.10
CA ASP A 182 17.53 -4.71 6.39
C ASP A 182 16.63 -5.83 6.97
N ALA A 183 17.18 -7.04 7.06
CA ALA A 183 16.41 -8.21 7.50
C ALA A 183 15.86 -8.09 8.93
N ALA A 184 16.63 -7.53 9.87
CA ALA A 184 16.21 -7.38 11.26
C ALA A 184 15.06 -6.36 11.38
N THR A 185 15.21 -5.21 10.73
CA THR A 185 14.17 -4.17 10.66
C THR A 185 12.91 -4.71 9.99
N THR A 186 13.04 -5.49 8.92
CA THR A 186 11.92 -6.14 8.23
C THR A 186 11.16 -7.10 9.14
N ALA A 187 11.86 -7.96 9.89
CA ALA A 187 11.22 -8.89 10.82
C ALA A 187 10.44 -8.17 11.93
N HIS A 188 11.02 -7.12 12.51
CA HIS A 188 10.36 -6.28 13.51
C HIS A 188 9.11 -5.59 12.92
N PHE A 189 9.24 -5.04 11.71
CA PHE A 189 8.13 -4.41 11.00
C PHE A 189 6.95 -5.37 10.80
N TRP A 190 7.20 -6.62 10.34
CA TRP A 190 6.14 -7.60 10.15
C TRP A 190 5.46 -8.00 11.47
N THR A 191 6.22 -8.09 12.56
CA THR A 191 5.65 -8.32 13.89
C THR A 191 4.66 -7.19 14.26
N THR A 192 5.03 -5.95 13.99
CA THR A 192 4.17 -4.77 14.23
C THR A 192 2.91 -4.82 13.35
N ILE A 193 3.04 -5.13 12.06
CA ILE A 193 1.91 -5.22 11.13
C ILE A 193 0.94 -6.34 11.55
N ARG A 194 1.45 -7.50 11.93
CA ARG A 194 0.62 -8.60 12.45
C ARG A 194 -0.12 -8.21 13.74
N ALA A 195 0.54 -7.48 14.63
CA ALA A 195 -0.11 -6.99 15.86
C ALA A 195 -1.24 -6.00 15.54
N LEU A 196 -1.05 -5.11 14.57
CA LEU A 196 -2.09 -4.18 14.10
C LEU A 196 -3.27 -4.91 13.47
N ALA A 197 -3.02 -5.91 12.62
CA ALA A 197 -4.09 -6.71 12.04
C ALA A 197 -4.93 -7.38 13.16
N ARG A 198 -4.30 -7.99 14.17
CA ARG A 198 -5.01 -8.56 15.34
C ARG A 198 -5.87 -7.54 16.10
N GLN A 199 -5.55 -6.25 16.01
CA GLN A 199 -6.34 -5.15 16.58
C GLN A 199 -7.44 -4.64 15.61
N GLN A 200 -7.92 -5.49 14.72
CA GLN A 200 -9.00 -5.22 13.77
C GLN A 200 -8.65 -4.27 12.61
N THR A 201 -7.38 -3.97 12.37
CA THR A 201 -6.94 -3.24 11.17
C THR A 201 -6.90 -4.19 9.98
N ALA A 202 -7.54 -3.83 8.86
CA ALA A 202 -7.32 -4.48 7.58
C ALA A 202 -6.02 -3.96 6.95
N VAL A 203 -5.12 -4.84 6.55
CA VAL A 203 -3.85 -4.45 5.92
C VAL A 203 -3.82 -4.93 4.47
N LEU A 204 -3.62 -4.02 3.53
CA LEU A 204 -3.39 -4.34 2.13
C LEU A 204 -1.94 -4.04 1.78
N LEU A 205 -1.21 -5.08 1.43
CA LEU A 205 0.21 -5.05 1.09
C LEU A 205 0.38 -5.25 -0.41
N ALA A 206 0.82 -4.22 -1.14
CA ALA A 206 1.24 -4.37 -2.53
C ALA A 206 2.74 -4.68 -2.57
N THR A 207 3.10 -5.82 -3.16
CA THR A 207 4.49 -6.24 -3.28
C THR A 207 4.72 -7.14 -4.50
N HIS A 208 5.97 -7.23 -4.94
CA HIS A 208 6.43 -8.24 -5.90
C HIS A 208 7.34 -9.29 -5.23
N ASN A 209 7.56 -9.16 -3.91
CA ASN A 209 8.41 -10.04 -3.12
C ASN A 209 7.59 -11.20 -2.53
N PHE A 210 7.79 -12.41 -3.04
CA PHE A 210 7.10 -13.61 -2.57
C PHE A 210 7.43 -13.98 -1.13
N ALA A 211 8.67 -13.74 -0.68
CA ALA A 211 9.07 -14.01 0.71
C ALA A 211 8.32 -13.10 1.69
N GLU A 212 8.10 -11.85 1.31
CA GLU A 212 7.32 -10.88 2.06
C GLU A 212 5.85 -11.32 2.19
N ALA A 213 5.22 -11.67 1.07
CA ALA A 213 3.85 -12.16 1.09
C ALA A 213 3.70 -13.45 1.91
N ALA A 214 4.61 -14.42 1.76
CA ALA A 214 4.62 -15.67 2.52
C ALA A 214 4.77 -15.45 4.03
N ALA A 215 5.58 -14.45 4.44
CA ALA A 215 5.84 -14.17 5.85
C ALA A 215 4.65 -13.55 6.59
N VAL A 216 3.82 -12.75 5.90
CA VAL A 216 2.87 -11.87 6.60
C VAL A 216 1.43 -11.97 6.15
N ALA A 217 1.13 -12.44 4.93
CA ALA A 217 -0.23 -12.41 4.42
C ALA A 217 -1.07 -13.59 4.90
N ASP A 218 -2.36 -13.35 5.07
CA ASP A 218 -3.39 -14.37 5.32
C ASP A 218 -4.05 -14.82 4.01
N ARG A 219 -4.09 -13.91 3.01
CA ARG A 219 -4.72 -14.12 1.71
C ARG A 219 -3.96 -13.41 0.61
N LEU A 220 -4.01 -13.97 -0.58
CA LEU A 220 -3.27 -13.53 -1.75
C LEU A 220 -4.21 -13.14 -2.89
N LEU A 221 -4.00 -11.97 -3.46
CA LEU A 221 -4.53 -11.55 -4.75
C LEU A 221 -3.39 -11.51 -5.77
N VAL A 222 -3.57 -12.12 -6.94
CA VAL A 222 -2.63 -12.02 -8.07
C VAL A 222 -3.19 -11.06 -9.09
N LEU A 223 -2.53 -9.89 -9.23
CA LEU A 223 -2.85 -8.90 -10.24
C LEU A 223 -1.86 -9.00 -11.41
N HIS A 224 -2.39 -9.09 -12.63
CA HIS A 224 -1.60 -9.10 -13.86
C HIS A 224 -2.29 -8.30 -14.96
N ARG A 225 -1.59 -7.31 -15.54
CA ARG A 225 -2.10 -6.44 -16.62
C ARG A 225 -3.49 -5.83 -16.35
N GLY A 226 -3.73 -5.47 -15.10
CA GLY A 226 -4.97 -4.86 -14.63
C GLY A 226 -6.12 -5.84 -14.38
N GLU A 227 -5.88 -7.13 -14.43
CA GLU A 227 -6.85 -8.19 -14.15
C GLU A 227 -6.50 -8.92 -12.86
N LEU A 228 -7.53 -9.36 -12.11
CA LEU A 228 -7.38 -10.22 -10.95
C LEU A 228 -7.42 -11.68 -11.42
N LEU A 229 -6.25 -12.33 -11.43
CA LEU A 229 -6.13 -13.72 -11.90
C LEU A 229 -6.39 -14.74 -10.80
N ALA A 230 -6.14 -14.41 -9.54
CA ALA A 230 -6.39 -15.30 -8.43
C ALA A 230 -6.71 -14.51 -7.16
N ASP A 231 -7.54 -15.11 -6.32
CA ASP A 231 -7.94 -14.67 -5.00
C ASP A 231 -8.08 -15.91 -4.12
N ARG A 232 -7.13 -16.10 -3.17
CA ARG A 232 -7.13 -17.29 -2.32
C ARG A 232 -6.48 -17.06 -0.96
N PRO A 233 -6.88 -17.79 0.08
CA PRO A 233 -6.12 -17.81 1.34
C PRO A 233 -4.71 -18.38 1.11
N LEU A 234 -3.75 -17.91 1.91
CA LEU A 234 -2.46 -18.56 2.06
C LEU A 234 -2.61 -19.80 2.97
N ARG A 235 -1.88 -20.84 2.62
CA ARG A 235 -1.76 -22.02 3.49
C ARG A 235 -0.76 -21.73 4.60
N GLU A 236 -1.01 -22.22 5.79
CA GLU A 236 -0.05 -22.13 6.88
C GLU A 236 1.29 -22.78 6.48
N GLY A 237 2.40 -22.03 6.65
CA GLY A 237 3.74 -22.49 6.25
C GLY A 237 3.99 -22.52 4.74
N GLU A 238 3.15 -21.94 3.91
CA GLU A 238 3.38 -21.87 2.48
C GLU A 238 4.66 -21.06 2.17
N SER A 239 5.63 -21.70 1.48
CA SER A 239 6.93 -21.09 1.20
C SER A 239 6.87 -20.03 0.10
N ALA A 240 7.87 -19.14 0.07
CA ALA A 240 8.05 -18.16 -1.01
C ALA A 240 8.15 -18.83 -2.39
N ASP A 241 8.84 -19.98 -2.46
CA ASP A 241 9.00 -20.73 -3.72
C ASP A 241 7.67 -21.33 -4.20
N ALA A 242 6.83 -21.81 -3.27
CA ALA A 242 5.49 -22.30 -3.61
C ALA A 242 4.60 -21.16 -4.14
N LEU A 243 4.64 -19.98 -3.53
CA LEU A 243 3.94 -18.80 -4.02
C LEU A 243 4.46 -18.33 -5.38
N ARG A 244 5.77 -18.36 -5.57
CA ARG A 244 6.41 -18.03 -6.83
C ARG A 244 5.96 -18.97 -7.94
N ALA A 245 6.02 -20.28 -7.71
CA ALA A 245 5.55 -21.28 -8.66
C ALA A 245 4.06 -21.13 -8.98
N PHE A 246 3.25 -20.82 -7.98
CA PHE A 246 1.82 -20.54 -8.18
C PHE A 246 1.62 -19.29 -9.08
N TYR A 247 2.33 -18.18 -8.80
CA TYR A 247 2.25 -16.94 -9.57
C TYR A 247 2.57 -17.16 -11.05
N PHE A 248 3.72 -17.79 -11.37
CA PHE A 248 4.12 -18.04 -12.76
C PHE A 248 3.15 -18.97 -13.50
N ARG A 249 2.56 -19.92 -12.82
CA ARG A 249 1.50 -20.79 -13.37
C ARG A 249 0.24 -20.00 -13.72
N MET A 250 -0.16 -19.04 -12.87
CA MET A 250 -1.35 -18.21 -13.10
C MET A 250 -1.16 -17.17 -14.21
N THR A 251 0.04 -16.58 -14.30
CA THR A 251 0.34 -15.51 -15.26
C THR A 251 0.76 -16.02 -16.63
N GLY A 252 1.19 -17.29 -16.72
CA GLY A 252 1.81 -17.86 -17.93
C GLY A 252 3.18 -17.24 -18.26
N GLU A 253 3.77 -16.44 -17.35
CA GLU A 253 5.11 -15.90 -17.50
C GLU A 253 6.17 -16.97 -17.23
N ILE A 254 7.34 -16.84 -17.88
CA ILE A 254 8.47 -17.75 -17.65
C ILE A 254 9.24 -17.25 -16.43
N ASP A 255 9.51 -18.16 -15.49
CA ASP A 255 10.40 -17.87 -14.37
C ASP A 255 11.86 -17.86 -14.83
N GLU A 256 12.40 -16.66 -15.10
CA GLU A 256 13.79 -16.51 -15.56
C GLU A 256 14.82 -17.10 -14.60
N ALA A 257 14.50 -17.28 -13.32
CA ALA A 257 15.43 -17.91 -12.37
C ALA A 257 15.52 -19.43 -12.56
N LEU A 258 14.49 -20.06 -13.12
CA LEU A 258 14.52 -21.50 -13.46
C LEU A 258 15.16 -21.79 -14.83
N VAL A 259 15.31 -20.77 -15.68
CA VAL A 259 15.88 -20.91 -17.04
C VAL A 259 17.40 -20.74 -17.04
N ARG A 260 17.99 -20.26 -15.95
CA ARG A 260 19.45 -20.00 -15.82
C ARG A 260 20.23 -21.16 -15.14
N VAL A 261 19.74 -22.39 -15.20
CA VAL A 261 20.44 -23.61 -14.73
C VAL A 261 20.97 -24.38 -15.92
#